data_c6cd679b0d9304af6edf65a7c6ea7e85
#
_entry.id   c6cd679b0d9304af6edf65a7c6ea7e85
#
_cell.length_a   1.000
_cell.length_b   1.000
_cell.length_c   1.000
_cell.angle_alpha   90.00
_cell.angle_beta   90.00
_cell.angle_gamma   90.00
#
_symmetry.space_group_name_H-M   'P 1'
#
loop_
_entity.id
_entity.type
_entity.pdbx_description
1 polymer ?
#
loop_
_entity_poly.entity_id
_entity_poly.type
_entity_poly.pdbx_seq_one_letter_code
_entity_poly.pdbx_strand_id
1 'polypeptide(L)'
;VSDIELRKKDSIRIFVEATFPNNYKGKPSEIEDNLVFTLENGKQQKVNLNAFAWDCNIVRNLRIDKDTTLAADTKPLVVYGPIEVAKGATLTLAPGLTLYFHGNAGIDVHGRLVSNGTADAKVVLRGDRLDRMFDYLPYDRVSGQWNGLHFYEESYDNMLRNTDIHSTYDGIVIDSSALDRTTLTLENSIVHNCQGYGLKTTNAVVNITNCQLTNTLHDCLFVDGGNVSINATTMAQFYPFDSQRGAALRFSSVNNPLQSLVCKNSIVTGYADDLLCSESEKDSDHANEFQFYSCLLRTPKIVTEDSIRFKDVVYEDVSDTTSYGLKNFVLIDGDHQQYDFHLKEKAAAIGIADKTSMPSTDLTGQQ
;
A
#
# COMPACT_ATOMS: atom_id res chain seq x y z
N VAL A 1 -36.43 25.11 -11.67
CA VAL A 1 -37.46 24.91 -10.63
C VAL A 1 -37.69 26.28 -10.02
N SER A 2 -38.91 26.77 -10.01
CA SER A 2 -39.31 28.08 -9.47
C SER A 2 -40.44 27.92 -8.47
N ASP A 3 -40.57 28.91 -7.57
CA ASP A 3 -41.70 29.09 -6.71
C ASP A 3 -41.91 27.96 -5.65
N ILE A 4 -40.83 27.57 -4.98
CA ILE A 4 -40.90 26.58 -3.89
C ILE A 4 -41.11 27.35 -2.59
N GLU A 5 -42.27 27.13 -1.90
CA GLU A 5 -42.52 27.66 -0.58
C GLU A 5 -41.78 26.84 0.49
N LEU A 6 -40.90 27.50 1.26
CA LEU A 6 -40.23 26.95 2.43
C LEU A 6 -40.71 27.69 3.69
N ARG A 7 -41.39 27.00 4.59
CA ARG A 7 -41.88 27.54 5.85
C ARG A 7 -40.77 27.55 6.92
N LYS A 8 -40.98 28.31 7.98
CA LYS A 8 -40.05 28.36 9.12
C LYS A 8 -39.81 26.95 9.68
N LYS A 9 -38.54 26.53 9.78
CA LYS A 9 -38.08 25.18 10.23
C LYS A 9 -38.38 24.06 9.24
N ASP A 10 -38.71 24.39 7.99
CA ASP A 10 -38.88 23.40 6.93
C ASP A 10 -37.61 23.23 6.11
N SER A 11 -37.49 22.12 5.36
CA SER A 11 -36.37 21.79 4.48
C SER A 11 -36.86 21.10 3.22
N ILE A 12 -36.13 21.31 2.14
CA ILE A 12 -36.31 20.56 0.90
C ILE A 12 -35.03 19.75 0.57
N ARG A 13 -35.21 18.63 -0.10
CA ARG A 13 -34.11 17.86 -0.69
C ARG A 13 -34.12 18.07 -2.18
N ILE A 14 -32.97 18.42 -2.72
CA ILE A 14 -32.78 18.63 -4.14
C ILE A 14 -31.78 17.56 -4.64
N PHE A 15 -32.18 16.83 -5.67
CA PHE A 15 -31.31 15.87 -6.38
C PHE A 15 -30.79 16.58 -7.62
N VAL A 16 -29.48 16.52 -7.81
CA VAL A 16 -28.80 17.08 -8.98
C VAL A 16 -28.19 15.93 -9.75
N GLU A 17 -28.53 15.80 -11.01
CA GLU A 17 -27.92 14.88 -11.96
C GLU A 17 -27.15 15.70 -13.00
N ALA A 18 -25.91 15.35 -13.25
CA ALA A 18 -25.06 16.02 -14.22
C ALA A 18 -24.51 14.99 -15.21
N THR A 19 -24.63 15.31 -16.50
CA THR A 19 -24.02 14.53 -17.58
C THR A 19 -22.92 15.37 -18.21
N PHE A 20 -21.72 14.84 -18.26
CA PHE A 20 -20.57 15.55 -18.81
C PHE A 20 -20.31 15.11 -20.25
N PRO A 21 -19.96 16.04 -21.16
CA PRO A 21 -19.54 15.68 -22.49
C PRO A 21 -18.18 14.99 -22.48
N ASN A 22 -17.94 14.11 -23.45
CA ASN A 22 -16.63 13.51 -23.64
C ASN A 22 -15.57 14.60 -23.82
N ASN A 23 -14.47 14.49 -23.09
CA ASN A 23 -13.39 15.48 -23.15
C ASN A 23 -12.28 15.13 -24.16
N TYR A 24 -12.23 13.88 -24.63
CA TYR A 24 -11.26 13.35 -25.62
C TYR A 24 -9.79 13.61 -25.30
N LYS A 25 -9.45 13.92 -24.06
CA LYS A 25 -8.09 14.37 -23.67
C LYS A 25 -7.28 13.30 -22.96
N GLY A 26 -7.86 12.14 -22.63
CA GLY A 26 -7.20 11.09 -21.85
C GLY A 26 -6.75 11.54 -20.43
N LYS A 27 -7.10 12.78 -20.05
CA LYS A 27 -6.81 13.37 -18.75
C LYS A 27 -8.08 13.89 -18.11
N PRO A 28 -8.22 13.84 -16.78
CA PRO A 28 -9.36 14.42 -16.09
C PRO A 28 -9.41 15.92 -16.33
N SER A 29 -10.63 16.43 -16.52
CA SER A 29 -10.93 17.86 -16.55
C SER A 29 -11.80 18.19 -15.36
N GLU A 30 -11.40 19.16 -14.58
CA GLU A 30 -12.23 19.72 -13.54
C GLU A 30 -13.34 20.56 -14.17
N ILE A 31 -14.56 20.33 -13.74
CA ILE A 31 -15.76 21.04 -14.18
C ILE A 31 -16.42 21.61 -12.95
N GLU A 32 -16.60 22.91 -12.97
CA GLU A 32 -17.29 23.64 -11.91
C GLU A 32 -18.56 24.29 -12.44
N ASP A 33 -19.62 24.23 -11.62
CA ASP A 33 -20.85 24.94 -11.85
C ASP A 33 -21.45 25.33 -10.50
N ASN A 34 -22.47 26.20 -10.49
CA ASN A 34 -23.11 26.64 -9.27
C ASN A 34 -24.62 26.40 -9.33
N LEU A 35 -25.12 25.70 -8.33
CA LEU A 35 -26.55 25.71 -8.05
C LEU A 35 -26.91 27.00 -7.32
N VAL A 36 -27.69 27.86 -7.95
CA VAL A 36 -28.03 29.18 -7.42
C VAL A 36 -29.47 29.20 -6.93
N PHE A 37 -29.66 29.56 -5.67
CA PHE A 37 -30.97 29.74 -5.05
C PHE A 37 -31.24 31.25 -4.93
N THR A 38 -32.29 31.73 -5.58
CA THR A 38 -32.72 33.13 -5.42
C THR A 38 -33.91 33.15 -4.49
N LEU A 39 -33.76 33.86 -3.38
CA LEU A 39 -34.83 34.06 -2.42
C LEU A 39 -35.78 35.17 -2.89
N GLU A 40 -37.02 35.21 -2.37
CA GLU A 40 -38.03 36.19 -2.70
C GLU A 40 -37.52 37.63 -2.48
N ASN A 41 -36.66 37.87 -1.54
CA ASN A 41 -36.04 39.19 -1.27
C ASN A 41 -34.85 39.51 -2.19
N GLY A 42 -34.62 38.73 -3.27
CA GLY A 42 -33.56 38.93 -4.23
C GLY A 42 -32.18 38.46 -3.78
N LYS A 43 -31.98 37.95 -2.56
CA LYS A 43 -30.72 37.39 -2.11
C LYS A 43 -30.44 36.05 -2.81
N GLN A 44 -29.22 35.86 -3.20
CA GLN A 44 -28.75 34.60 -3.79
C GLN A 44 -27.87 33.82 -2.81
N GLN A 45 -28.11 32.53 -2.74
CA GLN A 45 -27.22 31.55 -2.12
C GLN A 45 -26.70 30.60 -3.20
N LYS A 46 -25.45 30.22 -3.13
CA LYS A 46 -24.81 29.34 -4.10
C LYS A 46 -24.27 28.10 -3.41
N VAL A 47 -24.45 26.95 -4.05
CA VAL A 47 -23.75 25.70 -3.76
C VAL A 47 -22.88 25.43 -4.96
N ASN A 48 -21.57 25.40 -4.75
CA ASN A 48 -20.62 25.03 -5.78
C ASN A 48 -20.71 23.53 -6.06
N LEU A 49 -20.79 23.16 -7.31
CA LEU A 49 -20.75 21.80 -7.81
C LEU A 49 -19.39 21.62 -8.54
N ASN A 50 -18.57 20.72 -8.03
CA ASN A 50 -17.29 20.40 -8.63
C ASN A 50 -17.24 18.90 -8.97
N ALA A 51 -16.75 18.58 -10.15
CA ALA A 51 -16.57 17.19 -10.58
C ALA A 51 -15.37 17.05 -11.52
N PHE A 52 -14.74 15.88 -11.47
CA PHE A 52 -13.72 15.49 -12.43
C PHE A 52 -14.34 14.58 -13.49
N ALA A 53 -14.38 15.05 -14.72
CA ALA A 53 -14.83 14.27 -15.87
C ALA A 53 -13.63 13.86 -16.72
N TRP A 54 -13.57 12.61 -17.13
CA TRP A 54 -12.56 12.09 -18.04
C TRP A 54 -13.10 10.92 -18.86
N ASP A 55 -12.57 10.74 -20.06
CA ASP A 55 -12.86 9.58 -20.86
C ASP A 55 -12.04 8.40 -20.38
N CYS A 56 -12.70 7.35 -19.97
CA CYS A 56 -12.05 6.13 -19.46
C CYS A 56 -12.71 4.90 -20.07
N ASN A 57 -11.96 3.80 -20.08
CA ASN A 57 -12.50 2.48 -20.31
C ASN A 57 -12.96 1.91 -18.97
N ILE A 58 -14.17 1.39 -18.89
CA ILE A 58 -14.71 0.81 -17.67
C ILE A 58 -14.85 -0.70 -17.84
N VAL A 59 -14.29 -1.45 -16.91
CA VAL A 59 -14.53 -2.88 -16.79
C VAL A 59 -15.31 -3.18 -15.51
N ARG A 60 -16.15 -4.21 -15.56
CA ARG A 60 -16.96 -4.62 -14.40
C ARG A 60 -16.84 -6.12 -14.21
N ASN A 61 -16.42 -6.55 -13.00
CA ASN A 61 -16.28 -7.97 -12.65
C ASN A 61 -15.49 -8.74 -13.72
N LEU A 62 -14.26 -8.31 -13.98
CA LEU A 62 -13.43 -8.87 -15.04
C LEU A 62 -12.88 -10.23 -14.62
N ARG A 63 -13.22 -11.29 -15.36
CA ARG A 63 -12.65 -12.62 -15.16
C ARG A 63 -11.58 -12.92 -16.21
N ILE A 64 -10.42 -13.35 -15.76
CA ILE A 64 -9.26 -13.73 -16.57
C ILE A 64 -9.14 -15.25 -16.54
N ASP A 65 -9.65 -15.92 -17.58
CA ASP A 65 -9.65 -17.40 -17.71
C ASP A 65 -8.48 -17.95 -18.54
N LYS A 66 -7.67 -17.07 -19.13
CA LYS A 66 -6.48 -17.39 -19.92
C LYS A 66 -5.44 -16.30 -19.79
N ASP A 67 -4.22 -16.60 -20.15
CA ASP A 67 -3.13 -15.62 -20.10
C ASP A 67 -3.51 -14.35 -20.85
N THR A 68 -3.49 -13.24 -20.12
CA THR A 68 -3.96 -11.95 -20.57
C THR A 68 -3.00 -10.86 -20.12
N THR A 69 -2.73 -9.91 -21.01
CA THR A 69 -1.92 -8.72 -20.68
C THR A 69 -2.78 -7.49 -20.72
N LEU A 70 -2.75 -6.71 -19.65
CA LEU A 70 -3.28 -5.34 -19.61
C LEU A 70 -2.12 -4.37 -19.79
N ALA A 71 -2.29 -3.42 -20.70
CA ALA A 71 -1.29 -2.41 -21.00
C ALA A 71 -1.93 -1.01 -20.97
N ALA A 72 -1.09 0.02 -20.79
CA ALA A 72 -1.52 1.39 -20.89
C ALA A 72 -2.08 1.67 -22.31
N ASP A 73 -3.20 2.38 -22.35
CA ASP A 73 -3.87 2.81 -23.57
C ASP A 73 -4.07 4.34 -23.53
N THR A 74 -4.59 4.90 -24.60
CA THR A 74 -4.96 6.32 -24.70
C THR A 74 -6.00 6.74 -23.65
N LYS A 75 -6.85 5.79 -23.23
CA LYS A 75 -7.83 5.98 -22.16
C LYS A 75 -7.43 5.18 -20.93
N PRO A 76 -7.51 5.77 -19.74
CA PRO A 76 -7.29 5.07 -18.49
C PRO A 76 -8.32 3.95 -18.29
N LEU A 77 -7.92 2.91 -17.57
CA LEU A 77 -8.78 1.78 -17.22
C LEU A 77 -9.30 1.93 -15.80
N VAL A 78 -10.62 2.03 -15.66
CA VAL A 78 -11.32 2.09 -14.37
C VAL A 78 -12.03 0.76 -14.11
N VAL A 79 -11.81 0.21 -12.93
CA VAL A 79 -12.26 -1.12 -12.54
C VAL A 79 -13.38 -1.01 -11.51
N TYR A 80 -14.53 -1.56 -11.84
CA TYR A 80 -15.70 -1.70 -10.95
C TYR A 80 -15.90 -3.17 -10.59
N GLY A 81 -15.83 -3.48 -9.30
CA GLY A 81 -15.87 -4.87 -8.82
C GLY A 81 -14.53 -5.61 -9.02
N PRO A 82 -14.45 -6.90 -8.70
CA PRO A 82 -13.20 -7.64 -8.74
C PRO A 82 -12.68 -7.86 -10.16
N ILE A 83 -11.35 -7.92 -10.28
CA ILE A 83 -10.65 -8.66 -11.33
C ILE A 83 -10.32 -10.02 -10.73
N GLU A 84 -10.91 -11.08 -11.24
CA GLU A 84 -10.63 -12.46 -10.82
C GLU A 84 -9.66 -13.11 -11.80
N VAL A 85 -8.48 -13.53 -11.33
CA VAL A 85 -7.54 -14.32 -12.13
C VAL A 85 -7.78 -15.79 -11.82
N ALA A 86 -8.37 -16.51 -12.76
CA ALA A 86 -8.73 -17.91 -12.57
C ALA A 86 -7.48 -18.81 -12.45
N LYS A 87 -7.63 -19.92 -11.74
CA LYS A 87 -6.58 -20.94 -11.61
C LYS A 87 -6.05 -21.37 -13.00
N GLY A 88 -4.74 -21.35 -13.15
CA GLY A 88 -4.07 -21.71 -14.41
C GLY A 88 -3.95 -20.58 -15.42
N ALA A 89 -4.57 -19.42 -15.17
CA ALA A 89 -4.41 -18.23 -15.99
C ALA A 89 -3.36 -17.29 -15.39
N THR A 90 -2.71 -16.50 -16.24
CA THR A 90 -1.78 -15.42 -15.85
C THR A 90 -2.33 -14.07 -16.28
N LEU A 91 -2.45 -13.16 -15.33
CA LEU A 91 -2.65 -11.74 -15.62
C LEU A 91 -1.31 -11.03 -15.60
N THR A 92 -0.94 -10.40 -16.71
CA THR A 92 0.27 -9.58 -16.83
C THR A 92 -0.11 -8.10 -16.91
N LEU A 93 0.49 -7.28 -16.04
CA LEU A 93 0.37 -5.83 -16.05
C LEU A 93 1.64 -5.26 -16.70
N ALA A 94 1.48 -4.61 -17.85
CA ALA A 94 2.60 -4.07 -18.62
C ALA A 94 3.17 -2.78 -18.01
N PRO A 95 4.44 -2.42 -18.30
CA PRO A 95 5.05 -1.19 -17.80
C PRO A 95 4.22 0.06 -18.11
N GLY A 96 4.14 0.97 -17.14
CA GLY A 96 3.42 2.25 -17.26
C GLY A 96 1.89 2.15 -17.15
N LEU A 97 1.34 0.96 -16.93
CA LEU A 97 -0.10 0.80 -16.70
C LEU A 97 -0.50 1.43 -15.37
N THR A 98 -1.57 2.23 -15.38
CA THR A 98 -2.29 2.63 -14.18
C THR A 98 -3.69 2.04 -14.20
N LEU A 99 -4.05 1.29 -13.16
CA LEU A 99 -5.40 0.81 -12.91
C LEU A 99 -6.05 1.65 -11.81
N TYR A 100 -7.24 2.14 -12.09
CA TYR A 100 -8.04 2.92 -11.16
C TYR A 100 -9.19 2.07 -10.65
N PHE A 101 -9.22 1.83 -9.35
CA PHE A 101 -10.20 0.95 -8.72
C PHE A 101 -11.30 1.77 -8.03
N HIS A 102 -12.54 1.50 -8.40
CA HIS A 102 -13.70 2.01 -7.68
C HIS A 102 -13.93 1.25 -6.38
N GLY A 103 -14.62 1.84 -5.43
CA GLY A 103 -14.91 1.20 -4.12
C GLY A 103 -15.37 -0.25 -4.26
N ASN A 104 -14.91 -1.14 -3.40
CA ASN A 104 -15.10 -2.61 -3.41
C ASN A 104 -14.48 -3.36 -4.61
N ALA A 105 -13.74 -2.69 -5.48
CA ALA A 105 -12.93 -3.35 -6.50
C ALA A 105 -11.61 -3.84 -5.90
N GLY A 106 -11.00 -4.84 -6.52
CA GLY A 106 -9.72 -5.43 -6.14
C GLY A 106 -9.25 -6.43 -7.18
N ILE A 107 -8.15 -7.12 -6.89
CA ILE A 107 -7.67 -8.23 -7.73
C ILE A 107 -7.61 -9.50 -6.88
N ASP A 108 -8.44 -10.47 -7.21
CA ASP A 108 -8.50 -11.80 -6.61
C ASP A 108 -7.71 -12.78 -7.48
N VAL A 109 -6.62 -13.35 -6.94
CA VAL A 109 -5.66 -14.14 -7.71
C VAL A 109 -5.69 -15.60 -7.26
N HIS A 110 -6.39 -16.43 -8.02
CA HIS A 110 -6.34 -17.90 -7.92
C HIS A 110 -5.31 -18.51 -8.86
N GLY A 111 -4.99 -17.81 -9.93
CA GLY A 111 -3.94 -18.12 -10.89
C GLY A 111 -2.62 -17.43 -10.58
N ARG A 112 -2.13 -16.64 -11.51
CA ARG A 112 -0.85 -15.93 -11.39
C ARG A 112 -0.99 -14.45 -11.76
N LEU A 113 -0.39 -13.56 -10.98
CA LEU A 113 -0.27 -12.14 -11.29
C LEU A 113 1.20 -11.77 -11.53
N VAL A 114 1.47 -11.12 -12.65
CA VAL A 114 2.80 -10.61 -13.00
C VAL A 114 2.70 -9.13 -13.32
N SER A 115 3.26 -8.28 -12.47
CA SER A 115 3.37 -6.84 -12.71
C SER A 115 4.80 -6.51 -13.14
N ASN A 116 4.97 -6.05 -14.38
CA ASN A 116 6.26 -5.86 -15.02
C ASN A 116 6.63 -4.38 -15.19
N GLY A 117 6.46 -3.56 -14.15
CA GLY A 117 6.92 -2.18 -14.17
C GLY A 117 8.44 -2.07 -14.35
N THR A 118 8.90 -0.88 -14.72
CA THR A 118 10.29 -0.47 -14.74
C THR A 118 10.48 0.79 -13.89
N ALA A 119 11.71 1.17 -13.58
CA ALA A 119 11.98 2.38 -12.80
C ALA A 119 11.35 3.64 -13.45
N ASP A 120 11.41 3.73 -14.78
CA ASP A 120 10.86 4.85 -15.55
C ASP A 120 9.35 4.71 -15.89
N ALA A 121 8.80 3.49 -15.79
CA ALA A 121 7.43 3.17 -16.17
C ALA A 121 6.82 2.17 -15.16
N LYS A 122 6.58 2.66 -13.95
CA LYS A 122 5.95 1.86 -12.89
C LYS A 122 4.54 1.44 -13.26
N VAL A 123 4.11 0.30 -12.76
CA VAL A 123 2.69 -0.05 -12.70
C VAL A 123 2.09 0.61 -11.47
N VAL A 124 0.96 1.28 -11.62
CA VAL A 124 0.28 1.97 -10.51
C VAL A 124 -1.11 1.38 -10.30
N LEU A 125 -1.38 0.93 -9.08
CA LEU A 125 -2.66 0.38 -8.64
C LEU A 125 -3.22 1.30 -7.54
N ARG A 126 -4.29 2.03 -7.83
CA ARG A 126 -4.79 3.09 -6.97
C ARG A 126 -6.32 3.22 -6.99
N GLY A 127 -6.87 3.96 -6.03
CA GLY A 127 -8.28 4.36 -6.09
C GLY A 127 -8.60 5.30 -7.27
N ASP A 128 -9.86 5.33 -7.67
CA ASP A 128 -10.32 6.12 -8.81
C ASP A 128 -10.66 7.60 -8.46
N ARG A 129 -10.56 7.97 -7.18
CA ARG A 129 -10.79 9.34 -6.74
C ARG A 129 -9.66 10.25 -7.20
N LEU A 130 -10.00 11.30 -7.97
CA LEU A 130 -9.06 12.28 -8.52
C LEU A 130 -9.18 13.65 -7.86
N ASP A 131 -10.19 13.81 -7.05
CA ASP A 131 -10.49 15.02 -6.27
C ASP A 131 -9.66 15.11 -4.98
N ARG A 132 -9.97 16.09 -4.17
CA ARG A 132 -9.30 16.33 -2.90
C ARG A 132 -10.28 16.17 -1.74
N MET A 133 -9.83 15.57 -0.65
CA MET A 133 -10.56 15.57 0.63
C MET A 133 -10.54 16.96 1.25
N PHE A 134 -9.37 17.59 1.22
CA PHE A 134 -9.10 18.98 1.62
C PHE A 134 -8.15 19.61 0.60
N ASP A 135 -8.04 20.92 0.57
CA ASP A 135 -7.16 21.64 -0.39
C ASP A 135 -5.72 21.10 -0.42
N TYR A 136 -5.22 20.66 0.74
CA TYR A 136 -3.86 20.13 0.90
C TYR A 136 -3.79 18.59 0.78
N LEU A 137 -4.93 17.87 0.81
CA LEU A 137 -4.96 16.41 0.87
C LEU A 137 -5.74 15.83 -0.32
N PRO A 138 -5.06 15.45 -1.41
CA PRO A 138 -5.71 14.72 -2.49
C PRO A 138 -6.13 13.32 -2.05
N TYR A 139 -7.24 12.82 -2.57
CA TYR A 139 -7.70 11.46 -2.29
C TYR A 139 -6.69 10.39 -2.69
N ASP A 140 -5.77 10.68 -3.58
CA ASP A 140 -4.64 9.82 -3.94
C ASP A 140 -3.79 9.38 -2.74
N ARG A 141 -3.82 10.15 -1.66
CA ARG A 141 -3.09 9.85 -0.41
C ARG A 141 -3.98 9.28 0.69
N VAL A 142 -5.29 9.17 0.44
CA VAL A 142 -6.26 8.70 1.44
C VAL A 142 -6.46 7.20 1.30
N SER A 143 -6.30 6.47 2.40
CA SER A 143 -6.49 5.02 2.47
C SER A 143 -7.97 4.59 2.34
N GLY A 144 -8.21 3.30 2.09
CA GLY A 144 -9.55 2.69 2.18
C GLY A 144 -10.43 2.89 0.95
N GLN A 145 -9.87 3.12 -0.23
CA GLN A 145 -10.65 3.38 -1.44
C GLN A 145 -10.98 2.12 -2.24
N TRP A 146 -10.20 1.06 -2.13
CA TRP A 146 -10.38 -0.21 -2.84
C TRP A 146 -9.76 -1.37 -2.05
N ASN A 147 -10.07 -2.62 -2.43
CA ASN A 147 -9.77 -3.78 -1.58
C ASN A 147 -8.31 -4.27 -1.63
N GLY A 148 -7.52 -3.86 -2.65
CA GLY A 148 -6.14 -4.32 -2.83
C GLY A 148 -6.02 -5.63 -3.60
N LEU A 149 -4.95 -6.38 -3.31
CA LEU A 149 -4.61 -7.65 -3.95
C LEU A 149 -4.79 -8.80 -2.96
N HIS A 150 -5.46 -9.88 -3.39
CA HIS A 150 -5.63 -11.08 -2.60
C HIS A 150 -5.11 -12.30 -3.36
N PHE A 151 -4.10 -12.96 -2.82
CA PHE A 151 -3.53 -14.20 -3.36
C PHE A 151 -4.06 -15.40 -2.56
N TYR A 152 -4.82 -16.24 -3.22
CA TYR A 152 -5.44 -17.42 -2.63
C TYR A 152 -4.46 -18.60 -2.54
N GLU A 153 -4.81 -19.64 -1.79
CA GLU A 153 -3.96 -20.77 -1.44
C GLU A 153 -3.29 -21.48 -2.64
N GLU A 154 -3.95 -21.46 -3.79
CA GLU A 154 -3.45 -22.09 -5.03
C GLU A 154 -2.64 -21.15 -5.95
N SER A 155 -2.46 -19.91 -5.55
CA SER A 155 -1.75 -18.88 -6.34
C SER A 155 -0.25 -18.89 -6.03
N TYR A 156 0.58 -19.15 -7.02
CA TYR A 156 2.03 -19.22 -6.89
C TYR A 156 2.77 -18.47 -7.99
N ASP A 157 4.08 -18.26 -7.75
CA ASP A 157 5.01 -17.63 -8.70
C ASP A 157 4.55 -16.22 -9.12
N ASN A 158 3.82 -15.56 -8.24
CA ASN A 158 3.40 -14.18 -8.45
C ASN A 158 4.61 -13.25 -8.37
N MET A 159 4.65 -12.25 -9.24
CA MET A 159 5.73 -11.26 -9.27
C MET A 159 5.18 -9.85 -9.40
N LEU A 160 5.55 -8.99 -8.47
CA LEU A 160 5.27 -7.56 -8.54
C LEU A 160 6.60 -6.82 -8.58
N ARG A 161 6.91 -6.22 -9.73
CA ARG A 161 8.14 -5.45 -9.95
C ARG A 161 7.81 -4.02 -10.33
N ASN A 162 8.50 -3.06 -9.68
CA ASN A 162 8.29 -1.63 -9.89
C ASN A 162 6.79 -1.27 -9.90
N THR A 163 6.10 -1.72 -8.86
CA THR A 163 4.66 -1.56 -8.71
C THR A 163 4.38 -0.67 -7.51
N ASP A 164 3.54 0.32 -7.70
CA ASP A 164 3.05 1.23 -6.67
C ASP A 164 1.60 0.86 -6.34
N ILE A 165 1.35 0.44 -5.11
CA ILE A 165 0.03 0.01 -4.61
C ILE A 165 -0.34 0.92 -3.45
N HIS A 166 -1.42 1.69 -3.60
CA HIS A 166 -1.80 2.62 -2.55
C HIS A 166 -3.29 2.91 -2.48
N SER A 167 -3.67 3.60 -1.40
CA SER A 167 -5.05 4.01 -1.10
C SER A 167 -6.00 2.82 -0.92
N THR A 168 -5.49 1.67 -0.55
CA THR A 168 -6.25 0.42 -0.40
C THR A 168 -6.92 0.32 0.98
N TYR A 169 -7.82 -0.64 1.10
CA TYR A 169 -8.14 -1.21 2.41
C TYR A 169 -6.93 -2.05 2.88
N ASP A 170 -6.76 -3.29 2.43
CA ASP A 170 -5.49 -4.00 2.57
C ASP A 170 -4.67 -3.87 1.28
N GLY A 171 -3.36 -3.68 1.38
CA GLY A 171 -2.50 -3.59 0.20
C GLY A 171 -2.39 -4.94 -0.49
N ILE A 172 -1.82 -5.91 0.22
CA ILE A 172 -1.61 -7.28 -0.26
C ILE A 172 -1.97 -8.27 0.86
N VAL A 173 -2.84 -9.22 0.56
CA VAL A 173 -3.18 -10.35 1.44
C VAL A 173 -2.78 -11.66 0.77
N ILE A 174 -2.11 -12.54 1.50
CA ILE A 174 -1.65 -13.87 1.04
C ILE A 174 -2.19 -14.92 1.99
N ASP A 175 -3.02 -15.82 1.48
CA ASP A 175 -3.54 -16.95 2.23
C ASP A 175 -2.48 -18.04 2.44
N SER A 176 -2.75 -18.92 3.40
CA SER A 176 -1.89 -20.07 3.68
C SER A 176 -1.75 -20.97 2.45
N SER A 177 -0.51 -21.29 2.11
CA SER A 177 -0.18 -22.10 0.94
C SER A 177 0.93 -23.10 1.25
N ALA A 178 1.17 -24.08 0.38
CA ALA A 178 2.28 -25.02 0.53
C ALA A 178 3.63 -24.30 0.41
N LEU A 179 4.59 -24.67 1.25
CA LEU A 179 5.90 -23.99 1.37
C LEU A 179 6.96 -24.54 0.41
N ASP A 180 6.59 -25.33 -0.58
CA ASP A 180 7.47 -25.91 -1.59
C ASP A 180 7.71 -25.01 -2.80
N ARG A 181 6.95 -23.90 -2.90
CA ARG A 181 7.00 -22.92 -3.99
C ARG A 181 6.88 -21.50 -3.46
N THR A 182 7.43 -20.55 -4.19
CA THR A 182 7.26 -19.12 -3.90
C THR A 182 5.83 -18.70 -4.23
N THR A 183 5.16 -18.07 -3.26
CA THR A 183 3.83 -17.48 -3.47
C THR A 183 3.96 -16.10 -4.10
N LEU A 184 4.82 -15.24 -3.53
CA LEU A 184 5.02 -13.87 -4.02
C LEU A 184 6.49 -13.47 -4.01
N THR A 185 6.93 -12.86 -5.09
CA THR A 185 8.16 -12.04 -5.18
C THR A 185 7.76 -10.58 -5.38
N LEU A 186 8.16 -9.72 -4.44
CA LEU A 186 7.95 -8.27 -4.48
C LEU A 186 9.30 -7.58 -4.63
N GLU A 187 9.51 -6.86 -5.74
CA GLU A 187 10.77 -6.20 -6.08
C GLU A 187 10.57 -4.75 -6.47
N ASN A 188 11.43 -3.86 -5.99
CA ASN A 188 11.44 -2.43 -6.36
C ASN A 188 10.04 -1.79 -6.28
N SER A 189 9.24 -2.18 -5.31
CA SER A 189 7.83 -1.83 -5.25
C SER A 189 7.48 -1.08 -3.97
N ILE A 190 6.39 -0.33 -4.03
CA ILE A 190 5.89 0.49 -2.92
C ILE A 190 4.48 0.04 -2.59
N VAL A 191 4.21 -0.19 -1.30
CA VAL A 191 2.85 -0.41 -0.77
C VAL A 191 2.65 0.59 0.36
N HIS A 192 1.65 1.46 0.21
CA HIS A 192 1.47 2.53 1.18
C HIS A 192 0.03 3.04 1.29
N ASN A 193 -0.24 3.79 2.37
CA ASN A 193 -1.54 4.41 2.64
C ASN A 193 -2.68 3.38 2.59
N CYS A 194 -2.56 2.32 3.40
CA CYS A 194 -3.58 1.29 3.53
C CYS A 194 -4.39 1.50 4.82
N GLN A 195 -5.70 1.27 4.77
CA GLN A 195 -6.57 1.32 5.96
C GLN A 195 -6.49 0.03 6.78
N GLY A 196 -6.02 -1.07 6.19
CA GLY A 196 -5.69 -2.33 6.84
C GLY A 196 -4.19 -2.56 6.83
N TYR A 197 -3.75 -3.74 6.43
CA TYR A 197 -2.34 -4.13 6.32
C TYR A 197 -1.71 -3.60 5.03
N GLY A 198 -0.40 -3.32 5.08
CA GLY A 198 0.38 -3.12 3.85
C GLY A 198 0.56 -4.43 3.11
N LEU A 199 1.20 -5.39 3.74
CA LEU A 199 1.28 -6.78 3.31
C LEU A 199 1.01 -7.70 4.50
N LYS A 200 0.03 -8.59 4.35
CA LYS A 200 -0.27 -9.66 5.29
C LYS A 200 -0.01 -11.01 4.61
N THR A 201 0.84 -11.84 5.21
CA THR A 201 1.11 -13.20 4.73
C THR A 201 0.85 -14.22 5.81
N THR A 202 0.15 -15.28 5.44
CA THR A 202 -0.17 -16.41 6.31
C THR A 202 0.48 -17.66 5.73
N ASN A 203 1.42 -18.26 6.46
CA ASN A 203 2.07 -19.54 6.15
C ASN A 203 2.38 -19.70 4.64
N ALA A 204 3.18 -18.80 4.08
CA ALA A 204 3.51 -18.77 2.64
C ALA A 204 4.99 -18.49 2.42
N VAL A 205 5.47 -18.63 1.20
CA VAL A 205 6.85 -18.29 0.80
C VAL A 205 6.86 -16.95 0.10
N VAL A 206 7.47 -15.92 0.74
CA VAL A 206 7.46 -14.55 0.24
C VAL A 206 8.87 -13.98 0.20
N ASN A 207 9.25 -13.39 -0.94
CA ASN A 207 10.50 -12.69 -1.13
C ASN A 207 10.25 -11.19 -1.37
N ILE A 208 10.86 -10.33 -0.55
CA ILE A 208 10.71 -8.87 -0.62
C ILE A 208 12.09 -8.26 -0.78
N THR A 209 12.33 -7.54 -1.86
CA THR A 209 13.64 -6.94 -2.14
C THR A 209 13.49 -5.52 -2.65
N ASN A 210 14.24 -4.59 -2.05
CA ASN A 210 14.29 -3.20 -2.46
C ASN A 210 12.90 -2.54 -2.52
N CYS A 211 12.13 -2.69 -1.44
CA CYS A 211 10.76 -2.25 -1.36
C CYS A 211 10.53 -1.21 -0.26
N GLN A 212 9.37 -0.57 -0.32
CA GLN A 212 8.87 0.33 0.69
C GLN A 212 7.46 -0.10 1.11
N LEU A 213 7.28 -0.44 2.40
CA LEU A 213 5.99 -0.78 3.00
C LEU A 213 5.72 0.23 4.11
N THR A 214 4.77 1.15 3.91
CA THR A 214 4.67 2.32 4.77
C THR A 214 3.24 2.81 4.99
N ASN A 215 3.01 3.47 6.13
CA ASN A 215 1.81 4.25 6.41
C ASN A 215 0.51 3.45 6.29
N THR A 216 0.36 2.46 7.15
CA THR A 216 -0.82 1.59 7.19
C THR A 216 -1.48 1.69 8.56
N LEU A 217 -2.80 1.52 8.65
CA LEU A 217 -3.48 1.52 9.95
C LEU A 217 -3.13 0.26 10.76
N HIS A 218 -3.11 -0.91 10.11
CA HIS A 218 -2.56 -2.12 10.72
C HIS A 218 -1.04 -2.20 10.49
N ASP A 219 -0.43 -3.39 10.54
CA ASP A 219 1.01 -3.50 10.35
C ASP A 219 1.41 -3.23 8.89
N CYS A 220 2.55 -2.58 8.68
CA CYS A 220 3.06 -2.40 7.31
C CYS A 220 3.41 -3.76 6.68
N LEU A 221 4.00 -4.65 7.49
CA LEU A 221 4.18 -6.06 7.15
C LEU A 221 3.77 -6.94 8.33
N PHE A 222 2.81 -7.84 8.11
CA PHE A 222 2.45 -8.88 9.06
C PHE A 222 2.76 -10.26 8.50
N VAL A 223 3.59 -11.02 9.22
CA VAL A 223 4.00 -12.39 8.88
C VAL A 223 3.45 -13.35 9.93
N ASP A 224 2.53 -14.23 9.56
CA ASP A 224 2.00 -15.30 10.41
C ASP A 224 2.51 -16.67 9.92
N GLY A 225 3.72 -17.02 10.34
CA GLY A 225 4.40 -18.25 9.93
C GLY A 225 4.97 -18.25 8.50
N GLY A 226 5.43 -19.42 8.04
CA GLY A 226 5.95 -19.63 6.69
C GLY A 226 7.43 -19.27 6.51
N ASN A 227 7.82 -18.94 5.26
CA ASN A 227 9.18 -18.59 4.86
C ASN A 227 9.21 -17.20 4.24
N VAL A 228 9.84 -16.23 4.90
CA VAL A 228 9.88 -14.84 4.42
C VAL A 228 11.32 -14.34 4.35
N SER A 229 11.71 -13.82 3.19
CA SER A 229 13.00 -13.17 2.98
C SER A 229 12.80 -11.69 2.67
N ILE A 230 13.46 -10.82 3.42
CA ILE A 230 13.38 -9.37 3.29
C ILE A 230 14.80 -8.83 3.11
N ASN A 231 15.03 -8.06 2.05
CA ASN A 231 16.33 -7.46 1.79
C ASN A 231 16.19 -6.01 1.27
N ALA A 232 17.02 -5.11 1.77
CA ALA A 232 17.07 -3.70 1.34
C ALA A 232 15.69 -3.01 1.33
N THR A 233 14.86 -3.28 2.33
CA THR A 233 13.46 -2.82 2.38
C THR A 233 13.25 -1.84 3.55
N THR A 234 12.52 -0.77 3.28
CA THR A 234 12.09 0.19 4.28
C THR A 234 10.65 -0.14 4.72
N MET A 235 10.50 -0.52 5.97
CA MET A 235 9.20 -0.66 6.64
C MET A 235 9.07 0.48 7.63
N ALA A 236 8.11 1.41 7.38
CA ALA A 236 8.03 2.63 8.16
C ALA A 236 6.58 3.00 8.51
N GLN A 237 6.28 2.95 9.80
CA GLN A 237 4.93 3.14 10.33
C GLN A 237 4.70 4.58 10.78
N PHE A 238 4.28 5.42 9.86
CA PHE A 238 3.96 6.83 10.11
C PHE A 238 2.49 7.17 9.81
N TYR A 239 1.58 6.19 9.93
CA TYR A 239 0.15 6.43 9.71
C TYR A 239 -0.37 7.48 10.71
N PRO A 240 -0.93 8.61 10.22
CA PRO A 240 -1.16 9.77 11.08
C PRO A 240 -2.54 9.78 11.75
N PHE A 241 -3.51 8.99 11.26
CA PHE A 241 -4.92 9.16 11.64
C PHE A 241 -5.35 8.37 12.87
N ASP A 242 -4.53 7.45 13.36
CA ASP A 242 -4.84 6.65 14.53
C ASP A 242 -3.59 6.40 15.38
N SER A 243 -3.70 6.62 16.67
CA SER A 243 -2.62 6.33 17.63
C SER A 243 -2.51 4.83 17.96
N GLN A 244 -3.55 4.05 17.68
CA GLN A 244 -3.57 2.59 17.85
C GLN A 244 -3.20 1.83 16.56
N ARG A 245 -2.45 2.49 15.67
CA ARG A 245 -1.91 1.83 14.47
C ARG A 245 -1.03 0.64 14.81
N GLY A 246 -0.87 -0.26 13.85
CA GLY A 246 0.02 -1.42 13.96
C GLY A 246 1.51 -1.04 13.94
N ALA A 247 2.37 -2.04 13.86
CA ALA A 247 3.82 -1.90 13.79
C ALA A 247 4.33 -1.82 12.33
N ALA A 248 5.58 -1.40 12.14
CA ALA A 248 6.22 -1.49 10.83
C ALA A 248 6.44 -2.95 10.41
N LEU A 249 6.88 -3.79 11.33
CA LEU A 249 6.99 -5.24 11.13
C LEU A 249 6.44 -5.99 12.35
N ARG A 250 5.44 -6.82 12.11
CA ARG A 250 5.00 -7.83 13.07
C ARG A 250 5.19 -9.21 12.48
N PHE A 251 5.72 -10.14 13.29
CA PHE A 251 5.79 -11.54 12.91
C PHE A 251 5.36 -12.45 14.06
N SER A 252 4.86 -13.63 13.73
CA SER A 252 4.24 -14.53 14.68
C SER A 252 4.47 -15.99 14.30
N SER A 253 4.67 -16.82 15.31
CA SER A 253 4.62 -18.29 15.20
C SER A 253 3.44 -18.88 15.98
N VAL A 254 2.45 -18.06 16.37
CA VAL A 254 1.34 -18.49 17.26
C VAL A 254 0.39 -19.45 16.54
N ASN A 255 -0.02 -19.10 15.32
CA ASN A 255 -0.98 -19.92 14.57
C ASN A 255 -0.31 -20.85 13.56
N ASN A 256 0.81 -20.41 12.99
CA ASN A 256 1.54 -21.14 11.96
C ASN A 256 3.03 -21.14 12.29
N PRO A 257 3.76 -22.26 12.11
CA PRO A 257 5.19 -22.31 12.33
C PRO A 257 5.94 -21.29 11.45
N LEU A 258 6.77 -20.46 12.06
CA LEU A 258 7.68 -19.58 11.35
C LEU A 258 8.94 -20.35 11.00
N GLN A 259 8.98 -20.94 9.81
CA GLN A 259 10.09 -21.79 9.36
C GLN A 259 11.35 -20.96 9.09
N SER A 260 11.18 -19.74 8.57
CA SER A 260 12.29 -18.81 8.38
C SER A 260 11.76 -17.37 8.16
N LEU A 261 12.30 -16.41 8.90
CA LEU A 261 12.21 -14.98 8.60
C LEU A 261 13.63 -14.43 8.55
N VAL A 262 14.11 -14.05 7.39
CA VAL A 262 15.43 -13.43 7.23
C VAL A 262 15.26 -11.99 6.76
N CYS A 263 15.64 -11.02 7.59
CA CYS A 263 15.60 -9.60 7.28
C CYS A 263 17.02 -9.04 7.21
N LYS A 264 17.42 -8.50 6.05
CA LYS A 264 18.75 -7.96 5.80
C LYS A 264 18.69 -6.52 5.28
N ASN A 265 19.73 -5.72 5.61
CA ASN A 265 19.95 -4.41 5.01
C ASN A 265 18.70 -3.51 5.03
N SER A 266 17.86 -3.66 6.02
CA SER A 266 16.50 -3.11 6.03
C SER A 266 16.30 -2.15 7.20
N ILE A 267 15.30 -1.30 7.06
CA ILE A 267 14.91 -0.33 8.08
C ILE A 267 13.52 -0.67 8.57
N VAL A 268 13.37 -0.83 9.89
CA VAL A 268 12.09 -1.04 10.57
C VAL A 268 11.93 0.11 11.56
N THR A 269 11.05 1.06 11.29
CA THR A 269 10.93 2.28 12.08
C THR A 269 9.51 2.86 12.05
N GLY A 270 9.24 3.83 12.90
CA GLY A 270 7.96 4.51 12.98
C GLY A 270 7.83 5.41 14.21
N TYR A 271 6.64 5.46 14.78
CA TYR A 271 6.35 6.30 15.94
C TYR A 271 6.54 5.60 17.28
N ALA A 272 6.58 4.26 17.34
CA ALA A 272 6.52 3.49 18.57
C ALA A 272 7.61 2.38 18.62
N ASP A 273 7.35 1.28 19.31
CA ASP A 273 8.04 0.03 19.12
C ASP A 273 7.49 -0.62 17.85
N ASP A 274 8.27 -0.60 16.79
CA ASP A 274 7.82 -0.92 15.44
C ASP A 274 8.29 -2.30 14.95
N LEU A 275 8.91 -3.09 15.83
CA LEU A 275 9.24 -4.50 15.60
C LEU A 275 8.61 -5.37 16.70
N LEU A 276 7.57 -6.11 16.34
CA LEU A 276 6.83 -6.94 17.28
C LEU A 276 6.90 -8.43 16.90
N CYS A 277 7.22 -9.27 17.89
CA CYS A 277 7.24 -10.72 17.76
C CYS A 277 6.20 -11.33 18.71
N SER A 278 5.46 -12.34 18.24
CA SER A 278 4.56 -13.15 19.07
C SER A 278 4.88 -14.63 18.90
N GLU A 279 5.08 -15.31 20.04
CA GLU A 279 5.41 -16.74 20.09
C GLU A 279 4.26 -17.51 20.74
N SER A 280 4.09 -18.78 20.36
CA SER A 280 3.12 -19.66 21.02
C SER A 280 3.63 -20.07 22.42
N GLU A 281 2.86 -19.77 23.45
CA GLU A 281 3.15 -20.22 24.82
C GLU A 281 2.80 -21.71 25.03
N LYS A 282 1.96 -22.27 24.18
CA LYS A 282 1.35 -23.61 24.37
C LYS A 282 2.03 -24.71 23.57
N ASP A 283 2.80 -24.37 22.56
CA ASP A 283 3.34 -25.34 21.63
C ASP A 283 4.82 -25.04 21.34
N SER A 284 5.68 -25.63 22.15
CA SER A 284 7.14 -25.51 21.97
C SER A 284 7.66 -26.16 20.68
N ASP A 285 6.78 -26.88 19.94
CA ASP A 285 7.14 -27.55 18.69
C ASP A 285 6.94 -26.67 17.46
N HIS A 286 6.31 -25.48 17.64
CA HIS A 286 6.23 -24.50 16.54
C HIS A 286 7.58 -23.84 16.30
N ALA A 287 8.14 -24.04 15.11
CA ALA A 287 9.34 -23.36 14.69
C ALA A 287 9.15 -21.83 14.73
N ASN A 288 10.12 -21.14 15.32
CA ASN A 288 10.18 -19.67 15.37
C ASN A 288 11.59 -19.21 14.98
N GLU A 289 11.92 -19.45 13.70
CA GLU A 289 13.23 -19.17 13.16
C GLU A 289 13.27 -17.80 12.48
N PHE A 290 14.02 -16.86 13.09
CA PHE A 290 14.17 -15.52 12.50
C PHE A 290 15.57 -14.95 12.70
N GLN A 291 15.99 -14.07 11.78
CA GLN A 291 17.30 -13.44 11.79
C GLN A 291 17.23 -12.02 11.21
N PHE A 292 17.91 -11.08 11.85
CA PHE A 292 18.09 -9.70 11.38
C PHE A 292 19.58 -9.42 11.19
N TYR A 293 19.97 -8.97 10.00
CA TYR A 293 21.33 -8.65 9.63
C TYR A 293 21.45 -7.24 9.08
N SER A 294 22.39 -6.44 9.60
CA SER A 294 22.67 -5.12 9.04
C SER A 294 21.41 -4.26 8.91
N CYS A 295 20.58 -4.26 9.94
CA CYS A 295 19.30 -3.56 9.97
C CYS A 295 19.32 -2.39 10.96
N LEU A 296 18.51 -1.36 10.66
CA LEU A 296 18.11 -0.34 11.62
C LEU A 296 16.73 -0.71 12.16
N LEU A 297 16.62 -0.89 13.49
CA LEU A 297 15.39 -1.34 14.15
C LEU A 297 14.94 -0.34 15.22
N ARG A 298 13.69 0.12 15.15
CA ARG A 298 13.07 0.91 16.21
C ARG A 298 12.32 -0.03 17.16
N THR A 299 13.03 -0.52 18.14
CA THR A 299 12.54 -1.41 19.20
C THR A 299 13.48 -1.31 20.40
N PRO A 300 13.05 -1.57 21.63
CA PRO A 300 13.96 -1.75 22.75
C PRO A 300 15.05 -2.78 22.40
N LYS A 301 16.29 -2.52 22.83
CA LYS A 301 17.39 -3.44 22.54
C LYS A 301 17.05 -4.85 23.02
N ILE A 302 16.97 -5.77 22.09
CA ILE A 302 16.67 -7.17 22.36
C ILE A 302 17.95 -7.85 22.86
N VAL A 303 17.88 -8.41 24.07
CA VAL A 303 18.95 -9.21 24.66
C VAL A 303 18.60 -10.67 24.46
N THR A 304 19.41 -11.41 23.71
CA THR A 304 19.24 -12.84 23.47
C THR A 304 20.58 -13.56 23.62
N GLU A 305 20.54 -14.79 24.10
CA GLU A 305 21.70 -15.69 24.16
C GLU A 305 22.09 -16.16 22.73
N ASP A 306 21.15 -16.14 21.79
CA ASP A 306 21.39 -16.48 20.41
C ASP A 306 21.92 -15.26 19.63
N SER A 307 23.25 -15.15 19.57
CA SER A 307 23.94 -14.06 18.86
C SER A 307 23.72 -14.06 17.33
N ILE A 308 23.11 -15.12 16.78
CA ILE A 308 22.83 -15.23 15.34
C ILE A 308 21.58 -14.44 14.97
N ARG A 309 20.60 -14.31 15.88
CA ARG A 309 19.30 -13.67 15.59
C ARG A 309 19.41 -12.19 15.28
N PHE A 310 20.38 -11.47 15.85
CA PHE A 310 20.54 -10.03 15.63
C PHE A 310 22.03 -9.70 15.41
N LYS A 311 22.44 -9.66 14.16
CA LYS A 311 23.83 -9.38 13.78
C LYS A 311 23.96 -8.05 13.08
N ASP A 312 24.92 -7.22 13.53
CA ASP A 312 25.22 -5.90 12.95
C ASP A 312 23.97 -4.98 12.89
N VAL A 313 23.15 -5.02 13.95
CA VAL A 313 21.91 -4.28 14.08
C VAL A 313 22.15 -2.98 14.85
N VAL A 314 21.60 -1.89 14.34
CA VAL A 314 21.52 -0.59 15.00
C VAL A 314 20.11 -0.40 15.57
N TYR A 315 20.01 -0.04 16.85
CA TYR A 315 18.72 0.22 17.49
C TYR A 315 18.43 1.72 17.56
N GLU A 316 17.22 2.13 17.16
CA GLU A 316 16.71 3.45 17.47
C GLU A 316 16.15 3.50 18.88
N ASP A 317 16.34 4.63 19.54
CA ASP A 317 15.79 4.87 20.87
C ASP A 317 14.26 5.08 20.79
N VAL A 318 13.50 4.12 21.28
CA VAL A 318 12.02 4.19 21.29
C VAL A 318 11.49 5.29 22.21
N SER A 319 12.29 5.78 23.15
CA SER A 319 11.93 6.89 24.03
C SER A 319 12.09 8.27 23.37
N ASP A 320 12.81 8.36 22.26
CA ASP A 320 12.91 9.58 21.48
C ASP A 320 11.62 9.80 20.66
N THR A 321 10.75 10.60 21.21
CA THR A 321 9.46 10.99 20.58
C THR A 321 9.53 12.35 19.91
N THR A 322 10.69 12.99 19.87
CA THR A 322 10.82 14.37 19.38
C THR A 322 11.18 14.48 17.91
N SER A 323 11.80 13.46 17.34
CA SER A 323 12.32 13.51 15.97
C SER A 323 11.80 12.41 15.05
N TYR A 324 11.14 11.36 15.56
CA TYR A 324 10.57 10.25 14.79
C TYR A 324 11.08 10.16 13.34
N GLY A 325 11.79 9.26 12.90
CA GLY A 325 12.23 9.11 11.52
C GLY A 325 12.91 10.35 10.85
N LEU A 326 12.69 11.57 11.33
CA LEU A 326 13.30 12.79 10.77
C LEU A 326 14.82 12.84 10.94
N LYS A 327 15.39 12.02 11.81
CA LYS A 327 16.84 11.82 11.88
C LYS A 327 17.37 11.06 10.66
N ASN A 328 16.57 10.14 10.13
CA ASN A 328 16.99 9.26 9.05
C ASN A 328 16.49 9.71 7.69
N PHE A 329 15.25 10.19 7.57
CA PHE A 329 14.58 10.46 6.31
C PHE A 329 14.50 11.95 5.99
N VAL A 330 14.47 12.25 4.69
CA VAL A 330 14.41 13.63 4.18
C VAL A 330 13.13 14.32 4.62
N LEU A 331 11.96 13.65 4.53
CA LEU A 331 10.67 14.22 4.89
C LEU A 331 9.75 13.20 5.53
N ILE A 332 9.17 13.55 6.68
CA ILE A 332 8.03 12.89 7.31
C ILE A 332 7.02 13.99 7.65
N ASP A 333 5.99 14.14 6.83
CA ASP A 333 4.91 15.11 7.02
C ASP A 333 3.56 14.37 7.09
N GLY A 334 3.16 14.03 8.31
CA GLY A 334 1.91 13.33 8.56
C GLY A 334 0.67 14.16 8.27
N ASP A 335 0.73 15.48 8.45
CA ASP A 335 -0.40 16.37 8.25
C ASP A 335 -0.83 16.44 6.77
N HIS A 336 0.14 16.46 5.86
CA HIS A 336 -0.10 16.46 4.42
C HIS A 336 0.05 15.08 3.78
N GLN A 337 0.38 14.05 4.57
CA GLN A 337 0.72 12.70 4.10
C GLN A 337 1.77 12.73 2.98
N GLN A 338 2.82 13.50 3.20
CA GLN A 338 3.97 13.59 2.31
C GLN A 338 5.20 12.98 2.98
N TYR A 339 5.79 12.03 2.30
CA TYR A 339 6.91 11.27 2.83
C TYR A 339 7.99 11.14 1.76
N ASP A 340 9.24 11.39 2.19
CA ASP A 340 10.42 11.12 1.40
C ASP A 340 11.37 10.27 2.24
N PHE A 341 11.40 8.98 1.96
CA PHE A 341 12.19 8.01 2.70
C PHE A 341 13.64 7.89 2.20
N HIS A 342 14.12 8.80 1.36
CA HIS A 342 15.56 8.91 1.10
C HIS A 342 16.30 9.21 2.40
N LEU A 343 17.47 8.59 2.56
CA LEU A 343 18.27 8.77 3.76
C LEU A 343 19.00 10.13 3.74
N LYS A 344 19.00 10.80 4.87
CA LYS A 344 19.87 11.96 5.11
C LYS A 344 21.32 11.51 5.23
N GLU A 345 22.26 12.39 4.90
CA GLU A 345 23.72 12.12 4.95
C GLU A 345 24.20 11.53 6.29
N LYS A 346 23.55 11.87 7.39
CA LYS A 346 23.90 11.41 8.76
C LYS A 346 22.92 10.40 9.33
N ALA A 347 22.10 9.78 8.50
CA ALA A 347 21.16 8.76 8.96
C ALA A 347 21.90 7.57 9.57
N ALA A 348 21.36 7.02 10.65
CA ALA A 348 21.97 5.90 11.37
C ALA A 348 22.10 4.63 10.51
N ALA A 349 21.28 4.52 9.47
CA ALA A 349 21.30 3.40 8.52
C ALA A 349 22.47 3.46 7.52
N ILE A 350 23.15 4.62 7.39
CA ILE A 350 24.22 4.74 6.40
C ILE A 350 25.46 3.93 6.84
N GLY A 351 25.92 3.07 5.94
CA GLY A 351 27.14 2.29 6.13
C GLY A 351 26.97 0.99 6.93
N ILE A 352 25.74 0.66 7.37
CA ILE A 352 25.49 -0.59 8.10
C ILE A 352 25.22 -1.77 7.17
N ALA A 353 24.80 -1.52 5.94
CA ALA A 353 24.39 -2.56 4.99
C ALA A 353 25.57 -3.46 4.57
N ASP A 354 25.30 -4.76 4.45
CA ASP A 354 26.19 -5.70 3.81
C ASP A 354 26.15 -5.53 2.29
N LYS A 355 27.21 -4.90 1.77
CA LYS A 355 27.31 -4.56 0.33
C LYS A 355 27.28 -5.76 -0.59
N THR A 356 27.60 -6.96 -0.11
CA THR A 356 27.64 -8.17 -0.94
C THR A 356 26.26 -8.69 -1.29
N SER A 357 25.24 -8.31 -0.52
CA SER A 357 23.84 -8.73 -0.69
C SER A 357 22.88 -7.60 -1.06
N MET A 358 23.41 -6.38 -1.30
CA MET A 358 22.59 -5.24 -1.73
C MET A 358 22.17 -5.36 -3.19
N PRO A 359 20.96 -4.88 -3.55
CA PRO A 359 20.58 -4.67 -4.95
C PRO A 359 21.54 -3.71 -5.65
N SER A 360 21.68 -3.83 -6.96
CA SER A 360 22.55 -2.97 -7.76
C SER A 360 22.05 -1.54 -7.91
N THR A 361 20.78 -1.33 -7.70
CA THR A 361 20.10 -0.02 -7.77
C THR A 361 19.14 0.15 -6.60
N ASP A 362 18.87 1.38 -6.23
CA ASP A 362 17.82 1.71 -5.29
C ASP A 362 16.42 1.62 -5.92
N LEU A 363 15.37 1.97 -5.16
CA LEU A 363 13.97 1.95 -5.58
C LEU A 363 13.67 2.93 -6.74
N THR A 364 14.54 3.92 -6.97
CA THR A 364 14.43 4.89 -8.06
C THR A 364 15.26 4.52 -9.28
N GLY A 365 16.00 3.41 -9.24
CA GLY A 365 16.88 2.93 -10.30
C GLY A 365 18.27 3.57 -10.29
N GLN A 366 18.63 4.31 -9.26
CA GLN A 366 19.97 4.89 -9.08
C GLN A 366 20.93 3.88 -8.46
N GLN A 367 22.23 3.95 -8.84
CA GLN A 367 23.31 3.11 -8.31
C GLN A 367 23.87 3.64 -7.00
#